data_c1de94f51880e6cf3943a646f115d4cb
#
_entry.id   c1de94f51880e6cf3943a646f115d4cb
#
_cell.length_a   1.000
_cell.length_b   1.000
_cell.length_c   1.000
_cell.angle_alpha   90.00
_cell.angle_beta   90.00
_cell.angle_gamma   90.00
#
_symmetry.space_group_name_H-M   'P 1'
#
loop_
_entity.id
_entity.type
_entity.pdbx_description
1 polymer ?
#
loop_
_entity_poly.entity_id
_entity_poly.type
_entity_poly.pdbx_seq_one_letter_code
_entity_poly.pdbx_strand_id
1 'polypeptide(L)'
;MLAEVFTAAAWSTPYSFEDNSISSLGVTTCQVGSCSPLHDVMNAAFVALGVLTLVGALFLHRHIRSGRVKKAILSLAVIIAVSTAATGLFPADDGTILHWAAVLPGFIARHVVLTLIAWHFWRERRVVALWSAVCALIGVVGAVLMLAQTFGFGLGERLALYPMPTWMAVTGTAVLVALARRTVLRRFDARWLHVVFRASAESSPKIGARSSGAEQPALP
;
A
#
# COMPACT_ATOMS: atom_id res chain seq x y z
N MET A 1 -11.67 3.11 5.22
CA MET A 1 -11.68 3.49 6.65
C MET A 1 -12.13 4.94 6.88
N LEU A 2 -11.42 6.01 6.42
CA LEU A 2 -11.91 7.38 6.64
C LEU A 2 -13.27 7.64 5.98
N ALA A 3 -13.41 7.31 4.69
CA ALA A 3 -14.69 7.45 3.98
C ALA A 3 -15.84 6.75 4.72
N GLU A 4 -15.59 5.56 5.25
CA GLU A 4 -16.55 4.80 6.04
C GLU A 4 -17.03 5.55 7.30
N VAL A 5 -16.08 6.14 8.05
CA VAL A 5 -16.44 6.92 9.25
C VAL A 5 -17.31 8.12 8.89
N PHE A 6 -16.95 8.86 7.82
CA PHE A 6 -17.74 10.00 7.35
C PHE A 6 -19.13 9.58 6.86
N THR A 7 -19.20 8.48 6.11
CA THR A 7 -20.46 7.97 5.56
C THR A 7 -21.36 7.41 6.66
N ALA A 8 -20.78 6.69 7.64
CA ALA A 8 -21.52 6.21 8.81
C ALA A 8 -22.04 7.34 9.69
N ALA A 9 -21.24 8.40 9.88
CA ALA A 9 -21.66 9.58 10.65
C ALA A 9 -22.83 10.35 10.01
N ALA A 10 -22.98 10.23 8.68
CA ALA A 10 -24.07 10.83 7.93
C ALA A 10 -25.28 9.91 7.78
N TRP A 11 -25.25 8.70 8.34
CA TRP A 11 -26.36 7.75 8.26
C TRP A 11 -27.61 8.31 8.93
N SER A 12 -28.77 8.08 8.33
CA SER A 12 -30.04 8.64 8.80
C SER A 12 -30.53 8.10 10.15
N THR A 13 -30.07 6.92 10.54
CA THR A 13 -30.28 6.28 11.84
C THR A 13 -28.93 5.92 12.45
N PRO A 14 -28.80 5.65 13.75
CA PRO A 14 -27.53 5.23 14.33
C PRO A 14 -26.96 4.00 13.60
N TYR A 15 -25.77 4.16 12.98
CA TYR A 15 -25.07 3.09 12.28
C TYR A 15 -24.34 2.19 13.27
N SER A 16 -24.63 0.89 13.24
CA SER A 16 -23.91 -0.11 14.03
C SER A 16 -22.73 -0.67 13.23
N PHE A 17 -21.50 -0.39 13.68
CA PHE A 17 -20.30 -1.00 13.08
C PHE A 17 -20.21 -2.51 13.33
N GLU A 18 -20.92 -3.02 14.32
CA GLU A 18 -20.98 -4.44 14.63
C GLU A 18 -21.90 -5.17 13.66
N ASP A 19 -23.09 -4.62 13.40
CA ASP A 19 -24.16 -5.32 12.67
C ASP A 19 -24.20 -4.93 11.19
N ASN A 20 -24.03 -3.64 10.87
CA ASN A 20 -24.16 -3.15 9.51
C ASN A 20 -22.90 -3.40 8.68
N SER A 21 -23.09 -3.87 7.45
CA SER A 21 -22.01 -4.10 6.50
C SER A 21 -21.37 -2.81 6.00
N ILE A 22 -20.11 -2.87 5.59
CA ILE A 22 -19.43 -1.76 4.91
C ILE A 22 -20.16 -1.42 3.60
N SER A 23 -20.63 -2.45 2.88
CA SER A 23 -21.36 -2.28 1.62
C SER A 23 -22.68 -1.53 1.77
N SER A 24 -23.35 -1.63 2.93
CA SER A 24 -24.58 -0.89 3.19
C SER A 24 -24.40 0.62 3.17
N LEU A 25 -23.18 1.12 3.43
CA LEU A 25 -22.85 2.54 3.35
C LEU A 25 -22.81 3.08 1.91
N GLY A 26 -22.72 2.19 0.91
CA GLY A 26 -22.72 2.51 -0.51
C GLY A 26 -24.08 2.38 -1.18
N VAL A 27 -25.13 1.97 -0.46
CA VAL A 27 -26.49 1.82 -0.98
C VAL A 27 -27.03 3.17 -1.47
N THR A 28 -27.48 3.20 -2.74
CA THR A 28 -27.87 4.43 -3.44
C THR A 28 -29.35 4.77 -3.22
N THR A 29 -30.20 3.75 -2.96
CA THR A 29 -31.62 3.94 -2.69
C THR A 29 -31.85 4.04 -1.18
N CYS A 30 -32.35 5.20 -0.77
CA CYS A 30 -32.73 5.40 0.63
C CYS A 30 -33.97 4.60 0.99
N GLN A 31 -33.81 3.61 1.85
CA GLN A 31 -34.88 2.85 2.46
C GLN A 31 -34.93 3.12 3.97
N VAL A 32 -36.03 2.79 4.62
CA VAL A 32 -36.15 2.93 6.07
C VAL A 32 -35.06 2.12 6.77
N GLY A 33 -34.18 2.80 7.52
CA GLY A 33 -33.06 2.18 8.25
C GLY A 33 -31.80 1.88 7.43
N SER A 34 -31.78 2.20 6.13
CA SER A 34 -30.60 1.99 5.26
C SER A 34 -30.45 3.14 4.28
N CYS A 35 -29.87 4.24 4.74
CA CYS A 35 -29.64 5.41 3.91
C CYS A 35 -28.46 6.22 4.39
N SER A 36 -27.46 6.40 3.53
CA SER A 36 -26.43 7.41 3.72
C SER A 36 -26.51 8.45 2.60
N PRO A 37 -26.67 9.73 2.90
CA PRO A 37 -26.58 10.79 1.88
C PRO A 37 -25.18 10.91 1.28
N LEU A 38 -24.18 10.27 1.90
CA LEU A 38 -22.79 10.23 1.42
C LEU A 38 -22.40 8.88 0.77
N HIS A 39 -23.37 8.08 0.30
CA HIS A 39 -23.10 6.80 -0.35
C HIS A 39 -22.11 6.91 -1.52
N ASP A 40 -22.16 8.01 -2.29
CA ASP A 40 -21.21 8.27 -3.40
C ASP A 40 -19.77 8.39 -2.90
N VAL A 41 -19.55 8.94 -1.72
CA VAL A 41 -18.21 9.02 -1.09
C VAL A 41 -17.69 7.62 -0.78
N MET A 42 -18.57 6.73 -0.29
CA MET A 42 -18.19 5.34 -0.01
C MET A 42 -17.88 4.57 -1.29
N ASN A 43 -18.75 4.69 -2.30
CA ASN A 43 -18.58 4.05 -3.60
C ASN A 43 -17.30 4.54 -4.31
N ALA A 44 -17.06 5.85 -4.33
CA ALA A 44 -15.82 6.43 -4.85
C ALA A 44 -14.58 5.95 -4.07
N ALA A 45 -14.68 5.74 -2.76
CA ALA A 45 -13.59 5.21 -1.95
C ALA A 45 -13.25 3.76 -2.31
N PHE A 46 -14.23 2.91 -2.65
CA PHE A 46 -13.96 1.56 -3.16
C PHE A 46 -13.24 1.62 -4.51
N VAL A 47 -13.67 2.47 -5.43
CA VAL A 47 -12.99 2.65 -6.73
C VAL A 47 -11.56 3.14 -6.52
N ALA A 48 -11.37 4.16 -5.69
CA ALA A 48 -10.04 4.70 -5.37
C ALA A 48 -9.13 3.64 -4.72
N LEU A 49 -9.66 2.83 -3.81
CA LEU A 49 -8.89 1.75 -3.17
C LEU A 49 -8.48 0.69 -4.19
N GLY A 50 -9.35 0.34 -5.15
CA GLY A 50 -9.01 -0.55 -6.25
C GLY A 50 -7.85 0.00 -7.09
N VAL A 51 -7.92 1.26 -7.51
CA VAL A 51 -6.86 1.94 -8.26
C VAL A 51 -5.55 1.98 -7.46
N LEU A 52 -5.61 2.37 -6.19
CA LEU A 52 -4.43 2.42 -5.32
C LEU A 52 -3.80 1.04 -5.11
N THR A 53 -4.60 -0.02 -5.07
CA THR A 53 -4.11 -1.40 -4.98
C THR A 53 -3.30 -1.76 -6.23
N LEU A 54 -3.79 -1.44 -7.42
CA LEU A 54 -3.09 -1.69 -8.68
C LEU A 54 -1.79 -0.88 -8.76
N VAL A 55 -1.85 0.41 -8.45
CA VAL A 55 -0.68 1.30 -8.44
C VAL A 55 0.36 0.79 -7.44
N GLY A 56 -0.04 0.41 -6.23
CA GLY A 56 0.84 -0.16 -5.22
C GLY A 56 1.52 -1.45 -5.70
N ALA A 57 0.77 -2.35 -6.35
CA ALA A 57 1.31 -3.59 -6.92
C ALA A 57 2.35 -3.29 -8.03
N LEU A 58 2.10 -2.29 -8.88
CA LEU A 58 3.03 -1.86 -9.92
C LEU A 58 4.32 -1.25 -9.35
N PHE A 59 4.26 -0.53 -8.22
CA PHE A 59 5.47 -0.04 -7.55
C PHE A 59 6.24 -1.16 -6.84
N LEU A 60 5.54 -2.09 -6.21
CA LEU A 60 6.17 -3.16 -5.42
C LEU A 60 6.67 -4.34 -6.25
N HIS A 61 6.22 -4.49 -7.51
CA HIS A 61 6.56 -5.66 -8.34
C HIS A 61 8.06 -5.89 -8.51
N ARG A 62 8.87 -4.82 -8.49
CA ARG A 62 10.34 -4.89 -8.64
C ARG A 62 11.02 -5.51 -7.42
N HIS A 63 10.37 -5.48 -6.26
CA HIS A 63 10.88 -6.02 -5.00
C HIS A 63 10.56 -7.50 -4.79
N ILE A 64 9.75 -8.09 -5.68
CA ILE A 64 9.37 -9.50 -5.65
C ILE A 64 10.26 -10.24 -6.66
N ARG A 65 10.92 -11.32 -6.22
CA ARG A 65 11.77 -12.15 -7.10
C ARG A 65 10.96 -12.73 -8.26
N SER A 66 11.58 -12.78 -9.44
CA SER A 66 10.96 -13.35 -10.63
C SER A 66 10.58 -14.81 -10.44
N GLY A 67 9.47 -15.24 -11.05
CA GLY A 67 8.98 -16.60 -10.98
C GLY A 67 7.46 -16.72 -10.89
N ARG A 68 6.98 -17.95 -10.68
CA ARG A 68 5.54 -18.26 -10.61
C ARG A 68 4.83 -17.49 -9.48
N VAL A 69 5.50 -17.37 -8.33
CA VAL A 69 4.92 -16.67 -7.15
C VAL A 69 4.71 -15.19 -7.43
N LYS A 70 5.67 -14.54 -8.08
CA LYS A 70 5.51 -13.13 -8.49
C LYS A 70 4.31 -12.96 -9.41
N LYS A 71 4.15 -13.83 -10.42
CA LYS A 71 3.02 -13.80 -11.33
C LYS A 71 1.70 -13.98 -10.56
N ALA A 72 1.64 -14.95 -9.64
CA ALA A 72 0.47 -15.19 -8.81
C ALA A 72 0.12 -13.97 -7.93
N ILE A 73 1.09 -13.36 -7.25
CA ILE A 73 0.87 -12.16 -6.43
C ILE A 73 0.33 -11.01 -7.29
N LEU A 74 0.90 -10.77 -8.47
CA LEU A 74 0.45 -9.70 -9.36
C LEU A 74 -0.94 -9.97 -9.93
N SER A 75 -1.24 -11.21 -10.33
CA SER A 75 -2.57 -11.59 -10.81
C SER A 75 -3.63 -11.41 -9.72
N LEU A 76 -3.32 -11.83 -8.48
CA LEU A 76 -4.21 -11.63 -7.34
C LEU A 76 -4.40 -10.14 -7.01
N ALA A 77 -3.35 -9.33 -7.12
CA ALA A 77 -3.46 -7.88 -6.92
C ALA A 77 -4.37 -7.22 -7.97
N VAL A 78 -4.32 -7.68 -9.23
CA VAL A 78 -5.26 -7.22 -10.28
C VAL A 78 -6.69 -7.65 -9.95
N ILE A 79 -6.90 -8.90 -9.52
CA ILE A 79 -8.23 -9.40 -9.11
C ILE A 79 -8.77 -8.55 -7.94
N ILE A 80 -7.96 -8.28 -6.93
CA ILE A 80 -8.36 -7.43 -5.80
C ILE A 80 -8.72 -6.03 -6.27
N ALA A 81 -7.89 -5.43 -7.14
CA ALA A 81 -8.10 -4.07 -7.65
C ALA A 81 -9.40 -3.96 -8.44
N VAL A 82 -9.62 -4.86 -9.39
CA VAL A 82 -10.84 -4.89 -10.22
C VAL A 82 -12.07 -5.16 -9.36
N SER A 83 -12.01 -6.17 -8.50
CA SER A 83 -13.12 -6.53 -7.61
C SER A 83 -13.49 -5.40 -6.64
N THR A 84 -12.48 -4.74 -6.03
CA THR A 84 -12.72 -3.63 -5.11
C THR A 84 -13.31 -2.41 -5.84
N ALA A 85 -12.83 -2.09 -7.05
CA ALA A 85 -13.41 -1.02 -7.85
C ALA A 85 -14.85 -1.36 -8.30
N ALA A 86 -15.07 -2.61 -8.72
CA ALA A 86 -16.41 -3.09 -9.10
C ALA A 86 -17.40 -3.04 -7.93
N THR A 87 -16.96 -3.26 -6.69
CA THR A 87 -17.82 -3.11 -5.48
C THR A 87 -18.40 -1.69 -5.38
N GLY A 88 -17.63 -0.66 -5.74
CA GLY A 88 -18.10 0.72 -5.75
C GLY A 88 -18.94 1.08 -6.97
N LEU A 89 -18.80 0.34 -8.09
CA LEU A 89 -19.57 0.55 -9.32
C LEU A 89 -20.90 -0.21 -9.32
N PHE A 90 -21.01 -1.27 -8.54
CA PHE A 90 -22.19 -2.10 -8.36
C PHE A 90 -22.57 -2.15 -6.88
N PRO A 91 -23.25 -1.10 -6.36
CA PRO A 91 -23.71 -1.04 -4.97
C PRO A 91 -24.60 -2.22 -4.58
N ALA A 92 -24.80 -2.42 -3.27
CA ALA A 92 -25.51 -3.59 -2.77
C ALA A 92 -27.00 -3.63 -3.18
N ASP A 93 -27.58 -2.52 -3.57
CA ASP A 93 -28.96 -2.36 -4.06
C ASP A 93 -29.10 -2.53 -5.58
N ASP A 94 -28.02 -2.57 -6.35
CA ASP A 94 -28.07 -2.86 -7.81
C ASP A 94 -28.40 -4.33 -8.13
N GLY A 95 -28.53 -5.15 -7.13
CA GLY A 95 -28.86 -6.57 -7.25
C GLY A 95 -27.86 -7.47 -6.54
N THR A 96 -28.36 -8.35 -5.70
CA THR A 96 -27.55 -9.21 -4.82
C THR A 96 -26.53 -10.04 -5.59
N ILE A 97 -26.88 -10.62 -6.72
CA ILE A 97 -25.98 -11.46 -7.53
C ILE A 97 -24.83 -10.63 -8.11
N LEU A 98 -25.13 -9.44 -8.66
CA LEU A 98 -24.15 -8.58 -9.31
C LEU A 98 -23.14 -8.04 -8.28
N HIS A 99 -23.65 -7.57 -7.12
CA HIS A 99 -22.80 -7.13 -6.02
C HIS A 99 -21.88 -8.23 -5.50
N TRP A 100 -22.41 -9.44 -5.25
CA TRP A 100 -21.59 -10.57 -4.82
C TRP A 100 -20.57 -11.01 -5.86
N ALA A 101 -20.91 -10.96 -7.15
CA ALA A 101 -19.97 -11.24 -8.23
C ALA A 101 -18.83 -10.22 -8.27
N ALA A 102 -19.11 -8.95 -7.93
CA ALA A 102 -18.10 -7.91 -7.80
C ALA A 102 -17.20 -8.12 -6.58
N VAL A 103 -17.76 -8.45 -5.41
CA VAL A 103 -17.05 -8.52 -4.13
C VAL A 103 -16.23 -9.81 -3.96
N LEU A 104 -16.81 -10.97 -4.28
CA LEU A 104 -16.28 -12.28 -3.87
C LEU A 104 -14.88 -12.61 -4.41
N PRO A 105 -14.53 -12.31 -5.68
CA PRO A 105 -13.18 -12.59 -6.19
C PRO A 105 -12.10 -11.85 -5.40
N GLY A 106 -12.31 -10.56 -5.10
CA GLY A 106 -11.37 -9.76 -4.31
C GLY A 106 -11.35 -10.16 -2.84
N PHE A 107 -12.50 -10.57 -2.30
CA PHE A 107 -12.60 -11.07 -0.93
C PHE A 107 -11.70 -12.29 -0.72
N ILE A 108 -11.73 -13.26 -1.62
CA ILE A 108 -10.87 -14.45 -1.55
C ILE A 108 -9.41 -14.09 -1.85
N ALA A 109 -9.18 -13.34 -2.92
CA ALA A 109 -7.83 -13.03 -3.41
C ALA A 109 -6.96 -12.30 -2.37
N ARG A 110 -7.54 -11.43 -1.52
CA ARG A 110 -6.78 -10.69 -0.49
C ARG A 110 -6.18 -11.58 0.59
N HIS A 111 -6.88 -12.64 1.01
CA HIS A 111 -6.37 -13.60 1.98
C HIS A 111 -5.27 -14.47 1.37
N VAL A 112 -5.47 -14.91 0.13
CA VAL A 112 -4.50 -15.71 -0.60
C VAL A 112 -3.22 -14.92 -0.86
N VAL A 113 -3.31 -13.65 -1.30
CA VAL A 113 -2.12 -12.85 -1.60
C VAL A 113 -1.30 -12.54 -0.36
N LEU A 114 -1.93 -12.22 0.78
CA LEU A 114 -1.22 -11.99 2.05
C LEU A 114 -0.50 -13.25 2.53
N THR A 115 -1.12 -14.42 2.39
CA THR A 115 -0.51 -15.72 2.70
C THR A 115 0.68 -16.01 1.78
N LEU A 116 0.54 -15.76 0.47
CA LEU A 116 1.64 -15.93 -0.49
C LEU A 116 2.82 -14.98 -0.22
N ILE A 117 2.54 -13.73 0.15
CA ILE A 117 3.57 -12.75 0.52
C ILE A 117 4.29 -13.22 1.79
N ALA A 118 3.55 -13.66 2.81
CA ALA A 118 4.12 -14.21 4.04
C ALA A 118 5.07 -15.37 3.76
N TRP A 119 4.61 -16.34 2.97
CA TRP A 119 5.42 -17.49 2.57
C TRP A 119 6.64 -17.11 1.74
N HIS A 120 6.48 -16.22 0.74
CA HIS A 120 7.55 -15.80 -0.17
C HIS A 120 8.71 -15.11 0.57
N PHE A 121 8.38 -14.22 1.53
CA PHE A 121 9.39 -13.46 2.27
C PHE A 121 9.84 -14.12 3.57
N TRP A 122 9.36 -15.32 3.90
CA TRP A 122 9.64 -15.99 5.19
C TRP A 122 11.12 -16.13 5.50
N ARG A 123 11.95 -16.43 4.52
CA ARG A 123 13.38 -16.63 4.71
C ARG A 123 14.21 -15.35 4.59
N GLU A 124 13.77 -14.38 3.81
CA GLU A 124 14.58 -13.21 3.43
C GLU A 124 14.20 -11.94 4.23
N ARG A 125 12.92 -11.77 4.56
CA ARG A 125 12.38 -10.56 5.19
C ARG A 125 11.35 -10.91 6.24
N ARG A 126 11.82 -11.45 7.37
CA ARG A 126 10.99 -11.95 8.48
C ARG A 126 9.90 -10.97 8.93
N VAL A 127 10.24 -9.67 9.07
CA VAL A 127 9.26 -8.66 9.50
C VAL A 127 8.11 -8.53 8.52
N VAL A 128 8.39 -8.47 7.22
CA VAL A 128 7.36 -8.43 6.16
C VAL A 128 6.52 -9.70 6.18
N ALA A 129 7.16 -10.85 6.31
CA ALA A 129 6.49 -12.15 6.34
C ALA A 129 5.55 -12.28 7.54
N LEU A 130 6.03 -11.94 8.75
CA LEU A 130 5.22 -11.99 9.99
C LEU A 130 4.05 -11.00 9.91
N TRP A 131 4.30 -9.77 9.46
CA TRP A 131 3.24 -8.78 9.29
C TRP A 131 2.15 -9.27 8.31
N SER A 132 2.57 -9.84 7.17
CA SER A 132 1.64 -10.40 6.19
C SER A 132 0.88 -11.61 6.73
N ALA A 133 1.54 -12.48 7.50
CA ALA A 133 0.90 -13.63 8.14
C ALA A 133 -0.14 -13.21 9.18
N VAL A 134 0.17 -12.21 10.01
CA VAL A 134 -0.78 -11.66 10.99
C VAL A 134 -2.00 -11.08 10.30
N CYS A 135 -1.79 -10.26 9.25
CA CYS A 135 -2.89 -9.70 8.47
C CYS A 135 -3.74 -10.80 7.78
N ALA A 136 -3.09 -11.84 7.23
CA ALA A 136 -3.80 -12.97 6.63
C ALA A 136 -4.64 -13.73 7.67
N LEU A 137 -4.05 -14.00 8.85
CA LEU A 137 -4.73 -14.72 9.93
C LEU A 137 -5.96 -13.95 10.43
N ILE A 138 -5.79 -12.65 10.73
CA ILE A 138 -6.91 -11.80 11.17
C ILE A 138 -8.01 -11.79 10.11
N GLY A 139 -7.63 -11.67 8.82
CA GLY A 139 -8.60 -11.68 7.73
C GLY A 139 -9.36 -12.99 7.61
N VAL A 140 -8.68 -14.13 7.70
CA VAL A 140 -9.31 -15.45 7.67
C VAL A 140 -10.22 -15.68 8.87
N VAL A 141 -9.76 -15.30 10.07
CA VAL A 141 -10.59 -15.37 11.28
C VAL A 141 -11.85 -14.51 11.12
N GLY A 142 -11.71 -13.27 10.64
CA GLY A 142 -12.85 -12.39 10.37
C GLY A 142 -13.83 -13.00 9.38
N ALA A 143 -13.33 -13.60 8.28
CA ALA A 143 -14.18 -14.28 7.31
C ALA A 143 -14.94 -15.47 7.92
N VAL A 144 -14.29 -16.28 8.77
CA VAL A 144 -14.94 -17.40 9.47
C VAL A 144 -16.01 -16.89 10.43
N LEU A 145 -15.72 -15.84 11.23
CA LEU A 145 -16.67 -15.26 12.18
C LEU A 145 -17.88 -14.65 11.46
N MET A 146 -17.66 -13.97 10.31
CA MET A 146 -18.71 -13.43 9.47
C MET A 146 -19.63 -14.53 8.94
N LEU A 147 -19.07 -15.63 8.43
CA LEU A 147 -19.85 -16.76 7.92
C LEU A 147 -20.58 -17.52 9.02
N ALA A 148 -19.97 -17.66 10.19
CA ALA A 148 -20.56 -18.31 11.35
C ALA A 148 -21.62 -17.44 12.05
N GLN A 149 -21.71 -16.16 11.72
CA GLN A 149 -22.63 -15.18 12.34
C GLN A 149 -22.55 -15.17 13.89
N THR A 150 -21.37 -15.46 14.43
CA THR A 150 -21.13 -15.57 15.88
C THR A 150 -21.09 -14.19 16.56
N PHE A 151 -20.72 -13.18 15.81
CA PHE A 151 -20.78 -11.75 16.16
C PHE A 151 -21.56 -11.04 15.06
N GLY A 152 -21.86 -9.77 15.21
CA GLY A 152 -22.52 -8.99 14.17
C GLY A 152 -21.81 -9.11 12.81
N PHE A 153 -22.57 -9.19 11.73
CA PHE A 153 -22.05 -9.36 10.36
C PHE A 153 -21.00 -8.30 10.01
N GLY A 154 -21.27 -7.03 10.40
CA GLY A 154 -20.41 -5.90 10.11
C GLY A 154 -19.03 -6.00 10.77
N LEU A 155 -18.94 -6.52 11.99
CA LEU A 155 -17.66 -6.73 12.66
C LEU A 155 -16.84 -7.81 11.96
N GLY A 156 -17.46 -8.94 11.63
CA GLY A 156 -16.81 -10.03 10.89
C GLY A 156 -16.30 -9.57 9.52
N GLU A 157 -17.11 -8.80 8.78
CA GLU A 157 -16.73 -8.22 7.49
C GLU A 157 -15.51 -7.30 7.64
N ARG A 158 -15.47 -6.42 8.65
CA ARG A 158 -14.32 -5.54 8.89
C ARG A 158 -13.06 -6.28 9.24
N LEU A 159 -13.15 -7.28 10.11
CA LEU A 159 -12.01 -8.15 10.42
C LEU A 159 -11.48 -8.87 9.18
N ALA A 160 -12.37 -9.26 8.26
CA ALA A 160 -11.97 -9.89 7.00
C ALA A 160 -11.36 -8.90 6.00
N LEU A 161 -11.87 -7.68 5.90
CA LEU A 161 -11.51 -6.73 4.85
C LEU A 161 -10.37 -5.78 5.23
N TYR A 162 -10.32 -5.30 6.48
CA TYR A 162 -9.37 -4.28 6.93
C TYR A 162 -7.90 -4.68 6.93
N PRO A 163 -7.52 -5.96 7.16
CA PRO A 163 -6.11 -6.33 7.15
C PRO A 163 -5.38 -5.96 5.86
N MET A 164 -6.03 -6.05 4.70
CA MET A 164 -5.37 -5.74 3.42
C MET A 164 -5.05 -4.24 3.25
N PRO A 165 -5.99 -3.27 3.37
CA PRO A 165 -5.67 -1.85 3.30
C PRO A 165 -4.73 -1.40 4.42
N THR A 166 -4.81 -2.00 5.61
CA THR A 166 -3.87 -1.74 6.71
C THR A 166 -2.47 -2.22 6.35
N TRP A 167 -2.36 -3.43 5.80
CA TRP A 167 -1.10 -3.96 5.29
C TRP A 167 -0.48 -3.05 4.23
N MET A 168 -1.28 -2.56 3.29
CA MET A 168 -0.85 -1.63 2.25
C MET A 168 -0.35 -0.30 2.83
N ALA A 169 -1.10 0.28 3.76
CA ALA A 169 -0.74 1.55 4.40
C ALA A 169 0.57 1.45 5.18
N VAL A 170 0.72 0.45 6.03
CA VAL A 170 1.92 0.23 6.85
C VAL A 170 3.13 -0.07 5.97
N THR A 171 2.98 -0.99 5.01
CA THR A 171 4.07 -1.38 4.11
C THR A 171 4.47 -0.23 3.19
N GLY A 172 3.51 0.50 2.63
CA GLY A 172 3.74 1.68 1.80
C GLY A 172 4.48 2.78 2.58
N THR A 173 4.04 3.10 3.78
CA THR A 173 4.70 4.07 4.65
C THR A 173 6.13 3.65 4.98
N ALA A 174 6.36 2.39 5.32
CA ALA A 174 7.70 1.87 5.61
C ALA A 174 8.64 2.02 4.39
N VAL A 175 8.15 1.73 3.19
CA VAL A 175 8.92 1.91 1.94
C VAL A 175 9.22 3.39 1.69
N LEU A 176 8.26 4.29 1.84
CA LEU A 176 8.45 5.73 1.66
C LEU A 176 9.48 6.30 2.66
N VAL A 177 9.38 5.91 3.94
CA VAL A 177 10.35 6.32 4.97
C VAL A 177 11.75 5.80 4.64
N ALA A 178 11.88 4.55 4.18
CA ALA A 178 13.17 3.99 3.79
C ALA A 178 13.78 4.71 2.60
N LEU A 179 12.98 5.08 1.60
CA LEU A 179 13.42 5.87 0.44
C LEU A 179 13.83 7.28 0.84
N ALA A 180 13.05 7.97 1.67
CA ALA A 180 13.36 9.30 2.16
C ALA A 180 14.70 9.32 2.93
N ARG A 181 14.92 8.35 3.83
CA ARG A 181 16.19 8.22 4.56
C ARG A 181 17.37 8.03 3.62
N ARG A 182 17.26 7.17 2.60
CA ARG A 182 18.33 6.96 1.60
C ARG A 182 18.66 8.24 0.84
N THR A 183 17.65 9.02 0.46
CA THR A 183 17.85 10.31 -0.26
C THR A 183 18.55 11.34 0.60
N VAL A 184 18.17 11.43 1.88
CA VAL A 184 18.82 12.35 2.84
C VAL A 184 20.28 11.97 3.05
N LEU A 185 20.56 10.68 3.29
CA LEU A 185 21.94 10.20 3.48
C LEU A 185 22.81 10.46 2.25
N ARG A 186 22.31 10.17 1.03
CA ARG A 186 23.04 10.47 -0.21
C ARG A 186 23.36 11.97 -0.40
N ARG A 187 22.44 12.84 0.01
CA ARG A 187 22.70 14.30 -0.03
C ARG A 187 23.76 14.74 0.99
N PHE A 188 23.78 14.09 2.15
CA PHE A 188 24.80 14.33 3.17
C PHE A 188 26.18 13.91 2.68
N ASP A 189 26.33 12.70 2.14
CA ASP A 189 27.59 12.19 1.60
C ASP A 189 28.12 13.07 0.46
N ALA A 190 27.23 13.50 -0.46
CA ALA A 190 27.63 14.38 -1.56
C ALA A 190 28.13 15.76 -1.04
N ARG A 191 27.49 16.33 -0.02
CA ARG A 191 27.96 17.60 0.58
C ARG A 191 29.28 17.44 1.31
N TRP A 192 29.47 16.35 2.04
CA TRP A 192 30.72 16.06 2.75
C TRP A 192 31.89 15.90 1.78
N LEU A 193 31.71 15.17 0.70
CA LEU A 193 32.71 15.02 -0.35
C LEU A 193 33.11 16.37 -0.96
N HIS A 194 32.15 17.24 -1.27
CA HIS A 194 32.43 18.58 -1.76
C HIS A 194 33.24 19.44 -0.77
N VAL A 195 32.93 19.36 0.52
CA VAL A 195 33.66 20.11 1.57
C VAL A 195 35.08 19.57 1.71
N VAL A 196 35.27 18.25 1.73
CA VAL A 196 36.58 17.61 1.88
C VAL A 196 37.44 17.88 0.65
N PHE A 197 36.94 17.74 -0.57
CA PHE A 197 37.69 18.02 -1.79
C PHE A 197 38.06 19.48 -1.95
N ARG A 198 37.22 20.41 -1.51
CA ARG A 198 37.51 21.84 -1.52
C ARG A 198 38.61 22.19 -0.52
N ALA A 199 38.55 21.67 0.69
CA ALA A 199 39.59 21.84 1.71
C ALA A 199 40.96 21.31 1.25
N SER A 200 40.95 20.14 0.55
CA SER A 200 42.18 19.53 0.02
C SER A 200 42.78 20.36 -1.15
N ALA A 201 41.94 21.00 -1.96
CA ALA A 201 42.40 21.86 -3.07
C ALA A 201 43.00 23.19 -2.56
N GLU A 202 42.48 23.73 -1.47
CA GLU A 202 42.97 24.96 -0.84
C GLU A 202 44.24 24.77 -0.02
N SER A 203 44.51 23.53 0.44
CA SER A 203 45.72 23.15 1.21
C SER A 203 46.91 22.69 0.35
N SER A 204 46.76 22.64 -0.99
CA SER A 204 47.88 22.27 -1.88
C SER A 204 48.89 23.44 -1.97
N PRO A 205 50.16 23.29 -1.55
CA PRO A 205 51.14 24.32 -1.63
C PRO A 205 51.36 24.71 -3.09
N LYS A 206 51.19 25.98 -3.43
CA LYS A 206 51.55 26.53 -4.74
C LYS A 206 53.06 26.27 -4.93
N ILE A 207 53.42 25.22 -5.64
CA ILE A 207 54.78 25.01 -6.09
C ILE A 207 55.12 26.17 -7.04
N GLY A 208 55.85 27.17 -6.51
CA GLY A 208 56.30 28.29 -7.26
C GLY A 208 57.18 27.83 -8.42
N ALA A 209 56.79 28.14 -9.63
CA ALA A 209 57.63 27.97 -10.81
C ALA A 209 58.92 28.79 -10.65
N ARG A 210 60.02 28.17 -10.21
CA ARG A 210 61.36 28.76 -10.34
C ARG A 210 61.70 28.75 -11.82
N SER A 211 61.76 29.94 -12.40
CA SER A 211 62.40 30.20 -13.69
C SER A 211 63.90 29.89 -13.58
N SER A 212 64.34 28.72 -14.05
CA SER A 212 65.76 28.47 -14.28
C SER A 212 66.16 29.16 -15.59
N GLY A 213 66.75 30.34 -15.45
CA GLY A 213 67.56 30.92 -16.54
C GLY A 213 68.78 30.05 -16.78
N ALA A 214 68.79 29.29 -17.87
CA ALA A 214 69.99 28.61 -18.39
C ALA A 214 70.71 29.59 -19.28
N GLU A 215 71.82 30.16 -18.78
CA GLU A 215 72.90 30.81 -19.59
C GLU A 215 73.55 29.71 -20.43
N GLN A 216 73.57 29.90 -21.76
CA GLN A 216 74.39 29.10 -22.68
C GLN A 216 75.80 29.63 -22.66
N PRO A 217 76.87 28.82 -22.49
CA PRO A 217 78.24 29.20 -22.73
C PRO A 217 78.56 29.16 -24.24
N ALA A 218 79.12 30.26 -24.75
CA ALA A 218 79.73 30.32 -26.07
C ALA A 218 80.97 29.41 -26.13
N LEU A 219 81.10 28.65 -27.18
CA LEU A 219 82.34 27.88 -27.57
C LEU A 219 83.14 28.66 -28.59
N PRO A 220 84.50 28.51 -28.57
CA PRO A 220 85.40 29.25 -29.46
C PRO A 220 85.42 28.69 -30.86
#